data_69061874a90180a77316df738f9a79ce
#
_entry.id   69061874a90180a77316df738f9a79ce
#
_cell.length_a   1.000
_cell.length_b   1.000
_cell.length_c   1.000
_cell.angle_alpha   90.00
_cell.angle_beta   90.00
_cell.angle_gamma   90.00
#
_symmetry.space_group_name_H-M   'P 1'
#
loop_
_entity.id
_entity.type
_entity.pdbx_description
1 polymer ?
#
loop_
_entity_poly.entity_id
_entity_poly.type
_entity_poly.pdbx_seq_one_letter_code
_entity_poly.pdbx_strand_id
1 'polypeptide(L)'
;MEHHREALEKGEMVVLLEDECHLLWGDCCGYVWGKCGEAIEVLMTNERERQSYYGAVNLLSKEFHMQACSGGNGANTVAYLRWLMELYGGKKLLLLWDGATYHRDLQCQEFLAEVNAGLEEQDWIVTCLRFAPNAPDQNPVEDIWLAGKNHLRKSFAQNKTFAKVKDSFRNFLQSFSMESVKFDWYAPSTQII
;
A
#
# COMPACT_ATOMS: atom_id res chain seq x y z
N MET A 1 -18.97 -5.05 7.53
CA MET A 1 -19.31 -3.73 6.90
C MET A 1 -20.58 -3.13 7.51
N GLU A 2 -21.68 -3.85 7.62
CA GLU A 2 -22.92 -3.29 8.25
C GLU A 2 -22.71 -2.82 9.69
N HIS A 3 -21.94 -3.56 10.50
CA HIS A 3 -21.64 -3.20 11.90
C HIS A 3 -20.82 -1.91 12.06
N HIS A 4 -20.16 -1.43 11.01
CA HIS A 4 -19.32 -0.23 11.07
C HIS A 4 -19.92 0.98 10.35
N ARG A 5 -21.12 0.82 9.75
CA ARG A 5 -21.78 1.87 8.96
C ARG A 5 -21.91 3.18 9.72
N GLU A 6 -22.41 3.13 10.94
CA GLU A 6 -22.65 4.33 11.76
C GLU A 6 -21.34 5.10 12.05
N ALA A 7 -20.27 4.39 12.39
CA ALA A 7 -18.96 4.99 12.64
C ALA A 7 -18.33 5.59 11.35
N LEU A 8 -18.57 4.97 10.18
CA LEU A 8 -18.13 5.50 8.88
C LEU A 8 -18.89 6.78 8.52
N GLU A 9 -20.22 6.80 8.67
CA GLU A 9 -21.08 7.97 8.39
C GLU A 9 -20.75 9.15 9.29
N LYS A 10 -20.39 8.90 10.55
CA LYS A 10 -19.92 9.92 11.51
C LYS A 10 -18.48 10.37 11.29
N GLY A 11 -17.73 9.70 10.41
CA GLY A 11 -16.30 9.96 10.20
C GLY A 11 -15.39 9.55 11.37
N GLU A 12 -15.89 8.70 12.26
CA GLU A 12 -15.17 8.14 13.42
C GLU A 12 -14.30 6.93 13.03
N MET A 13 -14.51 6.39 11.83
CA MET A 13 -13.78 5.25 11.29
C MET A 13 -13.27 5.57 9.88
N VAL A 14 -12.11 5.02 9.53
CA VAL A 14 -11.55 5.04 8.16
C VAL A 14 -11.39 3.64 7.63
N VAL A 15 -11.61 3.47 6.32
CA VAL A 15 -11.37 2.20 5.61
C VAL A 15 -10.09 2.35 4.80
N LEU A 16 -9.12 1.49 5.08
CA LEU A 16 -7.81 1.48 4.45
C LEU A 16 -7.62 0.17 3.69
N LEU A 17 -7.24 0.27 2.44
CA LEU A 17 -6.80 -0.85 1.63
C LEU A 17 -5.28 -0.83 1.62
N GLU A 18 -4.66 -1.88 2.08
CA GLU A 18 -3.23 -1.94 2.37
C GLU A 18 -2.54 -3.00 1.51
N ASP A 19 -1.27 -2.73 1.14
CA ASP A 19 -0.40 -3.65 0.42
C ASP A 19 1.07 -3.26 0.57
N GLU A 20 1.99 -4.21 0.31
CA GLU A 20 3.41 -3.95 0.32
C GLU A 20 4.02 -3.96 -1.08
N CYS A 21 5.00 -3.09 -1.25
CA CYS A 21 5.83 -3.06 -2.44
C CYS A 21 7.28 -3.33 -2.11
N HIS A 22 7.87 -4.27 -2.83
CA HIS A 22 9.31 -4.49 -2.83
C HIS A 22 9.91 -3.89 -4.11
N LEU A 23 10.49 -2.71 -3.97
CA LEU A 23 11.14 -2.00 -5.05
C LEU A 23 12.55 -2.52 -5.26
N LEU A 24 12.87 -2.90 -6.48
CA LEU A 24 14.19 -3.33 -6.93
C LEU A 24 14.74 -2.34 -7.97
N TRP A 25 16.05 -2.26 -8.11
CA TRP A 25 16.62 -1.48 -9.21
C TRP A 25 16.15 -2.00 -10.57
N GLY A 26 15.99 -3.32 -10.71
CA GLY A 26 15.43 -3.96 -11.89
C GLY A 26 14.02 -3.52 -12.29
N ASP A 27 13.26 -2.88 -11.40
CA ASP A 27 11.95 -2.34 -11.73
C ASP A 27 12.00 -1.19 -12.76
N CYS A 28 13.18 -0.61 -13.00
CA CYS A 28 13.42 0.32 -14.11
C CYS A 28 13.41 -0.37 -15.48
N CYS A 29 13.56 -1.70 -15.53
CA CYS A 29 13.51 -2.47 -16.78
C CYS A 29 12.07 -2.75 -17.16
N GLY A 30 11.76 -2.71 -18.45
CA GLY A 30 10.44 -2.99 -18.96
C GLY A 30 10.33 -2.70 -20.45
N TYR A 31 9.13 -2.65 -20.94
CA TYR A 31 8.87 -2.32 -22.34
C TYR A 31 8.82 -0.80 -22.51
N VAL A 32 9.63 -0.27 -23.40
CA VAL A 32 9.64 1.14 -23.82
C VAL A 32 9.61 1.23 -25.34
N TRP A 33 9.05 2.30 -25.87
CA TRP A 33 9.11 2.58 -27.29
C TRP A 33 10.51 3.08 -27.64
N GLY A 34 11.11 2.48 -28.66
CA GLY A 34 12.43 2.84 -29.19
C GLY A 34 12.49 2.68 -30.69
N LYS A 35 13.63 3.05 -31.29
CA LYS A 35 13.86 2.89 -32.69
C LYS A 35 13.97 1.42 -33.05
N CYS A 36 13.33 1.02 -34.14
CA CYS A 36 13.34 -0.37 -34.58
C CYS A 36 14.77 -0.85 -34.86
N GLY A 37 15.13 -2.01 -34.29
CA GLY A 37 16.47 -2.60 -34.46
C GLY A 37 17.55 -2.07 -33.50
N GLU A 38 17.23 -1.11 -32.61
CA GLU A 38 18.13 -0.63 -31.56
C GLU A 38 17.79 -1.24 -30.22
N ALA A 39 18.76 -1.81 -29.51
CA ALA A 39 18.61 -2.25 -28.13
C ALA A 39 18.70 -1.05 -27.21
N ILE A 40 17.75 -0.94 -26.27
CA ILE A 40 17.79 0.08 -25.22
C ILE A 40 18.43 -0.56 -23.99
N GLU A 41 19.61 -0.09 -23.64
CA GLU A 41 20.36 -0.57 -22.49
C GLU A 41 20.00 0.24 -21.23
N VAL A 42 19.73 -0.48 -20.14
CA VAL A 42 19.50 0.10 -18.81
C VAL A 42 20.71 -0.19 -17.94
N LEU A 43 21.38 0.86 -17.46
CA LEU A 43 22.51 0.72 -16.55
C LEU A 43 22.01 0.18 -15.21
N MET A 44 22.51 -0.99 -14.82
CA MET A 44 22.23 -1.63 -13.53
C MET A 44 23.51 -2.23 -12.96
N THR A 45 23.59 -2.31 -11.65
CA THR A 45 24.58 -3.16 -10.97
C THR A 45 23.93 -4.49 -10.58
N ASN A 46 24.77 -5.53 -10.39
CA ASN A 46 24.32 -6.83 -9.88
C ASN A 46 24.02 -6.81 -8.35
N GLU A 47 24.06 -5.65 -7.74
CA GLU A 47 23.74 -5.50 -6.31
C GLU A 47 22.25 -5.78 -6.10
N ARG A 48 21.98 -6.63 -5.12
CA ARG A 48 20.61 -7.01 -4.74
C ARG A 48 19.97 -5.95 -3.83
N GLU A 49 20.14 -4.69 -4.20
CA GLU A 49 19.51 -3.60 -3.46
C GLU A 49 17.99 -3.65 -3.62
N ARG A 50 17.31 -3.59 -2.51
CA ARG A 50 15.85 -3.49 -2.48
C ARG A 50 15.41 -2.49 -1.43
N GLN A 51 14.26 -1.88 -1.64
CA GLN A 51 13.54 -1.07 -0.65
C GLN A 51 12.13 -1.61 -0.56
N SER A 52 11.68 -1.88 0.65
CA SER A 52 10.29 -2.25 0.89
C SER A 52 9.49 -1.04 1.36
N TYR A 53 8.22 -1.03 1.02
CA TYR A 53 7.25 -0.03 1.43
C TYR A 53 5.97 -0.72 1.86
N TYR A 54 5.37 -0.23 2.93
CA TYR A 54 3.96 -0.42 3.21
C TYR A 54 3.20 0.74 2.61
N GLY A 55 2.03 0.51 2.04
CA GLY A 55 1.17 1.53 1.48
C GLY A 55 -0.29 1.25 1.77
N ALA A 56 -1.03 2.29 2.12
CA ALA A 56 -2.46 2.19 2.32
C ALA A 56 -3.19 3.36 1.64
N VAL A 57 -4.29 3.05 0.99
CA VAL A 57 -5.19 4.06 0.43
C VAL A 57 -6.47 4.12 1.26
N ASN A 58 -6.85 5.33 1.65
CA ASN A 58 -8.13 5.56 2.27
C ASN A 58 -9.24 5.47 1.20
N LEU A 59 -10.15 4.52 1.38
CA LEU A 59 -11.20 4.24 0.39
C LEU A 59 -12.14 5.43 0.16
N LEU A 60 -12.36 6.28 1.17
CA LEU A 60 -13.27 7.42 1.09
C LEU A 60 -12.57 8.70 0.62
N SER A 61 -11.45 9.09 1.26
CA SER A 61 -10.73 10.31 0.90
C SER A 61 -9.84 10.16 -0.33
N LYS A 62 -9.53 8.92 -0.75
CA LYS A 62 -8.60 8.57 -1.83
C LYS A 62 -7.15 9.03 -1.55
N GLU A 63 -6.82 9.34 -0.31
CA GLU A 63 -5.46 9.66 0.10
C GLU A 63 -4.63 8.38 0.20
N PHE A 64 -3.45 8.42 -0.39
CA PHE A 64 -2.48 7.32 -0.32
C PHE A 64 -1.33 7.68 0.61
N HIS A 65 -1.06 6.79 1.53
CA HIS A 65 -0.01 6.94 2.54
C HIS A 65 0.96 5.77 2.44
N MET A 66 2.26 6.07 2.35
CA MET A 66 3.29 5.03 2.29
C MET A 66 4.44 5.30 3.24
N GLN A 67 5.03 4.23 3.75
CA GLN A 67 6.19 4.27 4.63
C GLN A 67 7.25 3.27 4.17
N ALA A 68 8.51 3.70 4.13
CA ALA A 68 9.63 2.83 3.83
C ALA A 68 9.96 1.93 5.03
N CYS A 69 10.26 0.67 4.76
CA CYS A 69 10.61 -0.33 5.78
C CYS A 69 11.77 -1.21 5.31
N SER A 70 12.32 -2.02 6.20
CA SER A 70 13.40 -2.97 5.89
C SER A 70 12.91 -4.25 5.20
N GLY A 71 11.60 -4.53 5.23
CA GLY A 71 10.98 -5.72 4.63
C GLY A 71 9.61 -6.01 5.23
N GLY A 72 8.87 -6.96 4.65
CA GLY A 72 7.61 -7.48 5.20
C GLY A 72 7.91 -8.43 6.37
N ASN A 73 7.54 -8.04 7.58
CA ASN A 73 7.62 -8.85 8.81
C ASN A 73 6.70 -8.26 9.88
N GLY A 74 6.39 -9.06 10.93
CA GLY A 74 5.48 -8.65 12.00
C GLY A 74 5.87 -7.33 12.68
N ALA A 75 7.15 -7.09 12.97
CA ALA A 75 7.61 -5.86 13.61
C ALA A 75 7.35 -4.62 12.74
N ASN A 76 7.64 -4.70 11.44
CA ASN A 76 7.38 -3.60 10.50
C ASN A 76 5.88 -3.39 10.28
N THR A 77 5.08 -4.48 10.23
CA THR A 77 3.62 -4.39 10.17
C THR A 77 3.06 -3.65 11.39
N VAL A 78 3.49 -4.01 12.60
CA VAL A 78 3.09 -3.30 13.83
C VAL A 78 3.53 -1.84 13.81
N ALA A 79 4.75 -1.54 13.37
CA ALA A 79 5.24 -0.17 13.26
C ALA A 79 4.38 0.65 12.28
N TYR A 80 3.99 0.05 11.16
CA TYR A 80 3.12 0.69 10.19
C TYR A 80 1.70 0.93 10.72
N LEU A 81 1.11 -0.04 11.41
CA LEU A 81 -0.20 0.11 12.06
C LEU A 81 -0.18 1.24 13.11
N ARG A 82 0.85 1.30 13.95
CA ARG A 82 1.01 2.41 14.92
C ARG A 82 1.09 3.77 14.24
N TRP A 83 1.86 3.85 13.16
CA TRP A 83 1.96 5.08 12.37
C TRP A 83 0.63 5.49 11.75
N LEU A 84 -0.17 4.55 11.21
CA LEU A 84 -1.51 4.84 10.72
C LEU A 84 -2.46 5.32 11.83
N MET A 85 -2.38 4.73 13.02
CA MET A 85 -3.16 5.18 14.18
C MET A 85 -2.82 6.62 14.57
N GLU A 86 -1.53 6.98 14.56
CA GLU A 86 -1.08 8.36 14.80
C GLU A 86 -1.59 9.31 13.72
N LEU A 87 -1.45 8.92 12.45
CA LEU A 87 -1.87 9.71 11.29
C LEU A 87 -3.37 10.04 11.31
N TYR A 88 -4.20 9.08 11.69
CA TYR A 88 -5.65 9.24 11.72
C TYR A 88 -6.21 9.70 13.08
N GLY A 89 -5.35 9.97 14.06
CA GLY A 89 -5.66 10.73 15.26
C GLY A 89 -6.88 10.26 16.06
N GLY A 90 -6.91 8.99 16.48
CA GLY A 90 -7.97 8.45 17.33
C GLY A 90 -9.21 7.94 16.61
N LYS A 91 -9.23 7.95 15.28
CA LYS A 91 -10.27 7.26 14.52
C LYS A 91 -10.07 5.75 14.57
N LYS A 92 -11.15 4.99 14.50
CA LYS A 92 -11.10 3.54 14.30
C LYS A 92 -10.54 3.23 12.91
N LEU A 93 -9.66 2.23 12.81
CA LEU A 93 -9.08 1.79 11.54
C LEU A 93 -9.69 0.45 11.12
N LEU A 94 -10.29 0.40 9.94
CA LEU A 94 -10.68 -0.84 9.28
C LEU A 94 -9.73 -1.06 8.12
N LEU A 95 -8.77 -1.97 8.28
CA LEU A 95 -7.81 -2.34 7.26
C LEU A 95 -8.28 -3.57 6.49
N LEU A 96 -8.15 -3.51 5.17
CA LEU A 96 -8.25 -4.66 4.29
C LEU A 96 -6.88 -4.91 3.68
N TRP A 97 -6.34 -6.10 3.88
CA TRP A 97 -5.00 -6.49 3.41
C TRP A 97 -4.99 -7.91 2.83
N ASP A 98 -3.88 -8.31 2.28
CA ASP A 98 -3.73 -9.64 1.72
C ASP A 98 -3.54 -10.75 2.77
N GLY A 99 -3.24 -11.95 2.30
CA GLY A 99 -2.99 -13.11 3.17
C GLY A 99 -1.54 -13.33 3.55
N ALA A 100 -0.67 -12.32 3.48
CA ALA A 100 0.74 -12.47 3.81
C ALA A 100 0.97 -13.10 5.20
N THR A 101 2.02 -13.90 5.31
CA THR A 101 2.26 -14.68 6.54
C THR A 101 2.56 -13.80 7.75
N TYR A 102 3.20 -12.65 7.54
CA TYR A 102 3.56 -11.71 8.60
C TYR A 102 2.35 -10.92 9.15
N HIS A 103 1.22 -10.86 8.43
CA HIS A 103 -0.05 -10.36 8.99
C HIS A 103 -0.61 -11.28 10.08
N ARG A 104 -0.13 -12.54 10.12
CA ARG A 104 -0.49 -13.54 11.13
C ARG A 104 0.66 -13.84 12.10
N ASP A 105 1.71 -13.05 12.04
CA ASP A 105 2.84 -13.13 12.98
C ASP A 105 2.36 -12.87 14.42
N LEU A 106 3.00 -13.52 15.38
CA LEU A 106 2.64 -13.41 16.79
C LEU A 106 2.66 -11.94 17.26
N GLN A 107 3.67 -11.17 16.84
CA GLN A 107 3.79 -9.76 17.21
C GLN A 107 2.60 -8.92 16.71
N CYS A 108 2.11 -9.21 15.50
CA CYS A 108 0.93 -8.53 14.95
C CYS A 108 -0.34 -8.90 15.73
N GLN A 109 -0.50 -10.19 16.05
CA GLN A 109 -1.64 -10.66 16.84
C GLN A 109 -1.64 -10.09 18.26
N GLU A 110 -0.49 -10.08 18.94
CA GLU A 110 -0.33 -9.49 20.29
C GLU A 110 -0.64 -8.00 20.28
N PHE A 111 -0.15 -7.28 19.28
CA PHE A 111 -0.43 -5.86 19.10
C PHE A 111 -1.94 -5.58 18.91
N LEU A 112 -2.61 -6.34 18.04
CA LEU A 112 -4.06 -6.17 17.82
C LEU A 112 -4.85 -6.52 19.08
N ALA A 113 -4.44 -7.54 19.82
CA ALA A 113 -5.06 -7.90 21.10
C ALA A 113 -4.85 -6.81 22.16
N GLU A 114 -3.65 -6.21 22.24
CA GLU A 114 -3.33 -5.12 23.16
C GLU A 114 -4.18 -3.86 22.86
N VAL A 115 -4.21 -3.44 21.60
CA VAL A 115 -4.91 -2.22 21.16
C VAL A 115 -6.43 -2.32 21.38
N ASN A 116 -6.99 -3.52 21.22
CA ASN A 116 -8.44 -3.77 21.33
C ASN A 116 -8.84 -4.34 22.71
N ALA A 117 -7.90 -4.39 23.67
CA ALA A 117 -8.14 -5.01 24.97
C ALA A 117 -9.33 -4.37 25.70
N GLY A 118 -10.26 -5.21 26.14
CA GLY A 118 -11.44 -4.79 26.89
C GLY A 118 -12.55 -4.13 26.06
N LEU A 119 -12.42 -4.13 24.73
CA LEU A 119 -13.44 -3.61 23.81
C LEU A 119 -14.22 -4.76 23.16
N GLU A 120 -15.50 -4.54 22.93
CA GLU A 120 -16.29 -5.40 22.07
C GLU A 120 -15.88 -5.21 20.60
N GLU A 121 -16.11 -6.21 19.74
CA GLU A 121 -15.64 -6.22 18.34
C GLU A 121 -16.06 -4.97 17.54
N GLN A 122 -17.29 -4.48 17.74
CA GLN A 122 -17.79 -3.26 17.09
C GLN A 122 -17.06 -1.99 17.54
N ASP A 123 -16.36 -2.05 18.68
CA ASP A 123 -15.65 -0.92 19.28
C ASP A 123 -14.15 -0.99 19.11
N TRP A 124 -13.62 -2.02 18.46
CA TRP A 124 -12.21 -2.16 18.21
C TRP A 124 -11.61 -0.92 17.55
N ILE A 125 -10.43 -0.55 18.02
CA ILE A 125 -9.64 0.58 17.47
C ILE A 125 -9.04 0.20 16.13
N VAL A 126 -8.55 -1.04 16.00
CA VAL A 126 -7.97 -1.56 14.75
C VAL A 126 -8.63 -2.89 14.42
N THR A 127 -9.34 -2.92 13.30
CA THR A 127 -9.94 -4.13 12.73
C THR A 127 -9.23 -4.46 11.43
N CYS A 128 -8.71 -5.69 11.31
CA CYS A 128 -8.04 -6.15 10.10
C CYS A 128 -8.85 -7.26 9.44
N LEU A 129 -9.24 -7.05 8.19
CA LEU A 129 -9.92 -8.00 7.35
C LEU A 129 -9.02 -8.44 6.20
N ARG A 130 -9.19 -9.67 5.76
CA ARG A 130 -8.41 -10.20 4.63
C ARG A 130 -9.24 -10.14 3.36
N PHE A 131 -8.59 -9.77 2.25
CA PHE A 131 -9.15 -9.96 0.92
C PHE A 131 -9.45 -11.43 0.66
N ALA A 132 -10.34 -11.69 -0.29
CA ALA A 132 -10.57 -13.04 -0.75
C ALA A 132 -9.26 -13.66 -1.27
N PRO A 133 -9.01 -14.96 -1.03
CA PRO A 133 -7.82 -15.62 -1.54
C PRO A 133 -7.75 -15.52 -3.08
N ASN A 134 -6.54 -15.24 -3.60
CA ASN A 134 -6.26 -15.10 -5.04
C ASN A 134 -7.13 -14.05 -5.76
N ALA A 135 -7.43 -12.95 -5.10
CA ALA A 135 -8.19 -11.83 -5.67
C ALA A 135 -7.36 -10.52 -5.65
N PRO A 136 -6.20 -10.46 -6.34
CA PRO A 136 -5.39 -9.25 -6.42
C PRO A 136 -6.17 -8.08 -6.99
N ASP A 137 -7.08 -8.35 -7.93
CA ASP A 137 -7.97 -7.35 -8.54
C ASP A 137 -8.88 -6.61 -7.54
N GLN A 138 -8.87 -7.00 -6.25
CA GLN A 138 -9.62 -6.33 -5.20
C GLN A 138 -8.84 -5.22 -4.49
N ASN A 139 -7.52 -5.10 -4.74
CA ASN A 139 -6.68 -4.13 -4.05
C ASN A 139 -6.17 -3.01 -4.97
N PRO A 140 -6.76 -1.80 -4.92
CA PRO A 140 -6.34 -0.66 -5.75
C PRO A 140 -4.91 -0.19 -5.44
N VAL A 141 -4.31 -0.59 -4.34
CA VAL A 141 -2.91 -0.26 -4.00
C VAL A 141 -1.94 -0.89 -4.99
N GLU A 142 -2.28 -2.06 -5.56
CA GLU A 142 -1.46 -2.68 -6.62
C GLU A 142 -1.37 -1.79 -7.87
N ASP A 143 -2.46 -1.13 -8.27
CA ASP A 143 -2.47 -0.17 -9.39
C ASP A 143 -1.56 1.04 -9.09
N ILE A 144 -1.54 1.49 -7.85
CA ILE A 144 -0.68 2.61 -7.41
C ILE A 144 0.79 2.19 -7.51
N TRP A 145 1.15 1.00 -7.01
CA TRP A 145 2.51 0.46 -7.14
C TRP A 145 2.92 0.27 -8.60
N LEU A 146 2.01 -0.25 -9.42
CA LEU A 146 2.25 -0.43 -10.85
C LEU A 146 2.48 0.90 -11.57
N ALA A 147 1.73 1.95 -11.22
CA ALA A 147 1.92 3.29 -11.75
C ALA A 147 3.32 3.84 -11.41
N GLY A 148 3.77 3.67 -10.16
CA GLY A 148 5.12 4.02 -9.74
C GLY A 148 6.21 3.27 -10.51
N LYS A 149 6.07 1.95 -10.67
CA LYS A 149 7.01 1.14 -11.46
C LYS A 149 6.99 1.52 -12.94
N ASN A 150 5.85 1.85 -13.51
CA ASN A 150 5.75 2.33 -14.89
C ASN A 150 6.41 3.71 -15.07
N HIS A 151 6.32 4.60 -14.07
CA HIS A 151 7.06 5.86 -14.06
C HIS A 151 8.57 5.62 -14.11
N LEU A 152 9.11 4.69 -13.30
CA LEU A 152 10.53 4.34 -13.32
C LEU A 152 10.98 3.80 -14.67
N ARG A 153 10.19 2.94 -15.30
CA ARG A 153 10.47 2.40 -16.65
C ARG A 153 10.55 3.50 -17.70
N LYS A 154 9.66 4.50 -17.64
CA LYS A 154 9.68 5.65 -18.55
C LYS A 154 10.83 6.61 -18.29
N SER A 155 11.29 6.72 -17.04
CA SER A 155 12.37 7.62 -16.61
C SER A 155 13.71 6.91 -16.37
N PHE A 156 13.91 5.70 -16.89
CA PHE A 156 15.08 4.85 -16.62
C PHE A 156 16.42 5.56 -16.83
N ALA A 157 16.54 6.39 -17.86
CA ALA A 157 17.78 7.11 -18.18
C ALA A 157 18.23 8.08 -17.06
N GLN A 158 17.33 8.51 -16.19
CA GLN A 158 17.59 9.41 -15.07
C GLN A 158 17.93 8.63 -13.79
N ASN A 159 17.55 7.35 -13.70
CA ASN A 159 17.63 6.50 -12.52
C ASN A 159 18.96 5.71 -12.47
N LYS A 160 20.10 6.42 -12.52
CA LYS A 160 21.45 5.85 -12.62
C LYS A 160 22.02 5.29 -11.31
N THR A 161 21.30 5.37 -10.20
CA THR A 161 21.67 4.79 -8.91
C THR A 161 20.38 4.35 -8.20
N PHE A 162 20.49 3.36 -7.32
CA PHE A 162 19.31 2.90 -6.58
C PHE A 162 18.71 4.00 -5.67
N ALA A 163 19.55 4.89 -5.15
CA ALA A 163 19.07 6.07 -4.42
C ALA A 163 18.13 6.93 -5.28
N LYS A 164 18.50 7.20 -6.54
CA LYS A 164 17.65 7.94 -7.49
C LYS A 164 16.38 7.18 -7.85
N VAL A 165 16.45 5.84 -7.99
CA VAL A 165 15.25 5.00 -8.19
C VAL A 165 14.28 5.17 -7.04
N LYS A 166 14.75 5.07 -5.79
CA LYS A 166 13.91 5.26 -4.59
C LYS A 166 13.29 6.66 -4.53
N ASP A 167 14.08 7.69 -4.78
CA ASP A 167 13.61 9.07 -4.74
C ASP A 167 12.60 9.34 -5.86
N SER A 168 12.87 8.88 -7.09
CA SER A 168 11.95 9.01 -8.22
C SER A 168 10.62 8.31 -7.96
N PHE A 169 10.65 7.08 -7.43
CA PHE A 169 9.48 6.31 -7.07
C PHE A 169 8.64 7.03 -6.01
N ARG A 170 9.27 7.43 -4.90
CA ARG A 170 8.59 8.11 -3.79
C ARG A 170 7.98 9.43 -4.23
N ASN A 171 8.75 10.28 -4.91
CA ASN A 171 8.28 11.60 -5.33
C ASN A 171 7.11 11.50 -6.32
N PHE A 172 7.16 10.53 -7.25
CA PHE A 172 6.06 10.28 -8.16
C PHE A 172 4.79 9.88 -7.40
N LEU A 173 4.88 8.92 -6.47
CA LEU A 173 3.71 8.44 -5.72
C LEU A 173 3.13 9.48 -4.76
N GLN A 174 3.95 10.36 -4.20
CA GLN A 174 3.47 11.49 -3.38
C GLN A 174 2.67 12.53 -4.17
N SER A 175 2.92 12.65 -5.47
CA SER A 175 2.21 13.57 -6.37
C SER A 175 1.22 12.86 -7.31
N PHE A 176 1.02 11.55 -7.12
CA PHE A 176 0.21 10.74 -8.01
C PHE A 176 -1.27 11.09 -7.87
N SER A 177 -1.93 11.37 -9.02
CA SER A 177 -3.38 11.60 -9.04
C SER A 177 -4.13 10.28 -8.94
N MET A 178 -4.95 10.14 -7.91
CA MET A 178 -5.80 8.96 -7.70
C MET A 178 -6.96 8.85 -8.69
N GLU A 179 -7.20 9.86 -9.54
CA GLU A 179 -8.23 9.81 -10.59
C GLU A 179 -7.96 8.71 -11.62
N SER A 180 -6.68 8.32 -11.78
CA SER A 180 -6.28 7.24 -12.69
C SER A 180 -6.54 5.84 -12.11
N VAL A 181 -6.81 5.72 -10.81
CA VAL A 181 -7.17 4.47 -10.14
C VAL A 181 -8.68 4.27 -10.24
N LYS A 182 -9.08 3.13 -10.78
CA LYS A 182 -10.51 2.82 -11.00
C LYS A 182 -11.18 2.34 -9.72
N PHE A 183 -11.30 3.21 -8.72
CA PHE A 183 -11.90 2.87 -7.41
C PHE A 183 -13.31 2.29 -7.52
N ASP A 184 -14.10 2.70 -8.52
CA ASP A 184 -15.45 2.19 -8.73
C ASP A 184 -15.49 0.69 -9.04
N TRP A 185 -14.38 0.11 -9.50
CA TRP A 185 -14.25 -1.34 -9.71
C TRP A 185 -14.04 -2.08 -8.38
N TYR A 186 -13.36 -1.44 -7.43
CA TYR A 186 -13.02 -2.02 -6.13
C TYR A 186 -14.12 -1.83 -5.10
N ALA A 187 -14.82 -0.71 -5.17
CA ALA A 187 -15.91 -0.34 -4.28
C ALA A 187 -16.94 0.51 -5.02
N PRO A 188 -17.91 -0.14 -5.70
CA PRO A 188 -19.00 0.59 -6.34
C PRO A 188 -19.70 1.49 -5.31
N SER A 189 -19.85 2.77 -5.63
CA SER A 189 -20.37 3.80 -4.72
C SER A 189 -21.75 3.50 -4.14
N THR A 190 -22.49 2.58 -4.73
CA THR A 190 -23.82 2.12 -4.29
C THR A 190 -23.79 1.02 -3.21
N GLN A 191 -22.62 0.46 -2.87
CA GLN A 191 -22.52 -0.65 -1.92
C GLN A 191 -21.82 -0.29 -0.60
N ILE A 192 -21.34 0.95 -0.45
CA ILE A 192 -20.55 1.38 0.73
C ILE A 192 -21.39 2.20 1.72
N ILE A 193 -22.61 2.59 1.35
CA ILE A 193 -23.52 3.36 2.21
C ILE A 193 -24.72 2.50 2.61
#